data_3676528963930c69bf83ee4bd969d8d0
#
_entry.id   3676528963930c69bf83ee4bd969d8d0
#
_cell.length_a   1.000
_cell.length_b   1.000
_cell.length_c   1.000
_cell.angle_alpha   90.00
_cell.angle_beta   90.00
_cell.angle_gamma   90.00
#
_symmetry.space_group_name_H-M   'P 1'
#
loop_
_entity.id
_entity.type
_entity.pdbx_description
1 polymer ?
#
loop_
_entity_poly.entity_id
_entity_poly.type
_entity_poly.pdbx_seq_one_letter_code
_entity_poly.pdbx_strand_id
1 'polypeptide(L)'
;MEFTKTKALKGEITVPGDKSISHRAIMFGALSLGTTEVRNFLQGADCLSTISCFKKLGVAIENTPDCIRIHGKGLHGLTAPTDILDTGNSGTTTRMISGILSGQSFESILNGDDSIQKRPMKRIMDPLSMMGAELVSIRDNGCAPLRIIGKPLHGIHYVSPVASAQVKSAVLLAGLYADTPTSVTEPFVSRNHSEIMLNYFGGNVTCEGTTATILPNPVLKGQQVSVPGDISSAAYFIAAGLIVPGSEILIKNVGINPTRDGILHVCREMGGNITLLNENCDNGEPTADILVKHSNLKGITVGGSIIPTLIDELPVVAILACFAEGTTVIQDAQELKVKESNRIDVMVNNLASMGADIQGTDDGMVINGGTALHGSTIQSHKDHRIAMSFAIASLASSGTTHIEDADCVNISYPGFYRDLDGLKS
;
A
#
# COMPACT_ATOMS: atom_id res chain seq x y z
N MET A 1 5.93 20.43 -11.85
CA MET A 1 6.97 20.76 -10.84
C MET A 1 8.33 20.43 -11.41
N GLU A 2 9.37 21.22 -11.09
CA GLU A 2 10.71 21.06 -11.69
C GLU A 2 11.72 20.58 -10.66
N PHE A 3 12.63 19.71 -11.11
CA PHE A 3 13.70 19.12 -10.32
C PHE A 3 15.03 19.18 -11.08
N THR A 4 16.11 19.35 -10.33
CA THR A 4 17.46 19.37 -10.85
C THR A 4 18.36 18.49 -9.97
N LYS A 5 19.52 18.14 -10.50
CA LYS A 5 20.55 17.39 -9.79
C LYS A 5 20.93 18.06 -8.47
N THR A 6 21.03 17.26 -7.40
CA THR A 6 21.55 17.72 -6.10
C THR A 6 22.94 17.18 -5.82
N LYS A 7 23.68 17.83 -4.91
CA LYS A 7 25.05 17.41 -4.54
C LYS A 7 25.03 16.23 -3.59
N ALA A 8 24.21 16.29 -2.56
CA ALA A 8 24.05 15.23 -1.57
C ALA A 8 22.72 15.42 -0.82
N LEU A 9 22.29 14.36 -0.13
CA LEU A 9 21.16 14.38 0.80
C LEU A 9 21.66 13.95 2.17
N LYS A 10 21.41 14.75 3.20
CA LYS A 10 21.87 14.45 4.57
C LYS A 10 20.84 14.83 5.62
N GLY A 11 20.76 14.03 6.66
CA GLY A 11 19.93 14.34 7.80
C GLY A 11 19.03 13.19 8.23
N GLU A 12 18.06 13.53 9.07
CA GLU A 12 17.07 12.60 9.59
C GLU A 12 15.69 12.95 9.05
N ILE A 13 14.88 11.94 8.81
CA ILE A 13 13.49 12.11 8.35
C ILE A 13 12.57 11.09 9.00
N THR A 14 11.34 11.51 9.26
CA THR A 14 10.23 10.62 9.61
C THR A 14 9.22 10.65 8.47
N VAL A 15 8.96 9.48 7.88
CA VAL A 15 7.97 9.35 6.81
C VAL A 15 6.54 9.23 7.38
N PRO A 16 5.50 9.55 6.61
CA PRO A 16 4.12 9.35 7.04
C PRO A 16 3.83 7.91 7.47
N GLY A 17 2.83 7.76 8.33
CA GLY A 17 2.39 6.45 8.80
C GLY A 17 1.97 5.51 7.68
N ASP A 18 2.16 4.20 7.90
CA ASP A 18 1.82 3.16 6.91
C ASP A 18 0.35 3.23 6.52
N LYS A 19 0.11 3.32 5.21
CA LYS A 19 -1.23 3.42 4.62
C LYS A 19 -2.08 2.20 4.95
N SER A 20 -1.53 1.01 4.82
CA SER A 20 -2.25 -0.25 5.03
C SER A 20 -2.66 -0.45 6.48
N ILE A 21 -1.79 -0.07 7.44
CA ILE A 21 -2.06 -0.12 8.87
C ILE A 21 -3.07 0.97 9.25
N SER A 22 -2.95 2.19 8.70
CA SER A 22 -3.89 3.29 8.93
C SER A 22 -5.32 2.93 8.54
N HIS A 23 -5.54 2.35 7.36
CA HIS A 23 -6.86 1.87 6.95
C HIS A 23 -7.44 0.86 7.95
N ARG A 24 -6.63 -0.13 8.36
CA ARG A 24 -7.03 -1.20 9.26
C ARG A 24 -7.34 -0.70 10.66
N ALA A 25 -6.57 0.25 11.14
CA ALA A 25 -6.81 0.87 12.45
C ALA A 25 -8.20 1.51 12.52
N ILE A 26 -8.66 2.19 11.44
CA ILE A 26 -10.03 2.71 11.38
C ILE A 26 -11.05 1.58 11.33
N MET A 27 -10.85 0.59 10.45
CA MET A 27 -11.81 -0.50 10.26
C MET A 27 -11.97 -1.34 11.53
N PHE A 28 -10.87 -1.77 12.13
CA PHE A 28 -10.91 -2.64 13.31
C PHE A 28 -11.32 -1.86 14.56
N GLY A 29 -10.88 -0.59 14.69
CA GLY A 29 -11.36 0.29 15.74
C GLY A 29 -12.88 0.51 15.67
N ALA A 30 -13.44 0.66 14.47
CA ALA A 30 -14.89 0.81 14.27
C ALA A 30 -15.68 -0.45 14.66
N LEU A 31 -15.11 -1.64 14.39
CA LEU A 31 -15.71 -2.95 14.70
C LEU A 31 -15.44 -3.42 16.13
N SER A 32 -14.65 -2.68 16.91
CA SER A 32 -14.32 -3.00 18.29
C SER A 32 -15.36 -2.49 19.28
N LEU A 33 -15.33 -3.01 20.51
CA LEU A 33 -16.00 -2.41 21.65
C LEU A 33 -15.02 -1.48 22.37
N GLY A 34 -15.48 -0.28 22.75
CA GLY A 34 -14.68 0.75 23.42
C GLY A 34 -14.01 1.71 22.43
N THR A 35 -12.98 2.42 22.91
CA THR A 35 -12.30 3.46 22.13
C THR A 35 -10.95 2.95 21.64
N THR A 36 -10.67 3.18 20.35
CA THR A 36 -9.35 2.99 19.77
C THR A 36 -8.69 4.35 19.57
N GLU A 37 -7.44 4.49 20.01
CA GLU A 37 -6.60 5.66 19.76
C GLU A 37 -5.51 5.31 18.74
N VAL A 38 -5.41 6.11 17.66
CA VAL A 38 -4.42 5.89 16.60
C VAL A 38 -3.51 7.09 16.48
N ARG A 39 -2.21 6.87 16.66
CA ARG A 39 -1.16 7.90 16.50
C ARG A 39 -0.39 7.66 15.21
N ASN A 40 0.21 8.72 14.68
CA ASN A 40 0.94 8.73 13.40
C ASN A 40 0.11 8.18 12.22
N PHE A 41 -1.20 8.46 12.24
CA PHE A 41 -2.12 8.06 11.18
C PHE A 41 -1.80 8.80 9.88
N LEU A 42 -1.85 8.11 8.75
CA LEU A 42 -1.69 8.74 7.44
C LEU A 42 -2.93 9.60 7.09
N GLN A 43 -2.76 10.92 7.08
CA GLN A 43 -3.80 11.87 6.68
C GLN A 43 -3.95 12.00 5.13
N GLY A 44 -3.65 10.93 4.40
CA GLY A 44 -3.80 10.85 2.95
C GLY A 44 -5.26 10.63 2.52
N ALA A 45 -5.60 11.05 1.29
CA ALA A 45 -6.97 11.01 0.78
C ALA A 45 -7.63 9.62 0.88
N ASP A 46 -6.87 8.56 0.59
CA ASP A 46 -7.35 7.16 0.70
C ASP A 46 -7.82 6.81 2.12
N CYS A 47 -7.00 7.17 3.13
CA CYS A 47 -7.31 6.87 4.54
C CYS A 47 -8.46 7.73 5.07
N LEU A 48 -8.54 9.00 4.61
CA LEU A 48 -9.65 9.89 4.94
C LEU A 48 -10.98 9.42 4.34
N SER A 49 -10.96 8.78 3.16
CA SER A 49 -12.15 8.14 2.59
C SER A 49 -12.65 6.99 3.48
N THR A 50 -11.75 6.22 4.11
CA THR A 50 -12.15 5.18 5.08
C THR A 50 -12.84 5.80 6.28
N ILE A 51 -12.29 6.87 6.86
CA ILE A 51 -12.93 7.60 7.97
C ILE A 51 -14.33 8.08 7.57
N SER A 52 -14.47 8.68 6.37
CA SER A 52 -15.74 9.17 5.85
C SER A 52 -16.78 8.05 5.73
N CYS A 53 -16.40 6.89 5.20
CA CYS A 53 -17.28 5.73 5.10
C CYS A 53 -17.77 5.25 6.48
N PHE A 54 -16.86 5.10 7.44
CA PHE A 54 -17.27 4.63 8.78
C PHE A 54 -18.09 5.67 9.56
N LYS A 55 -17.87 6.97 9.36
CA LYS A 55 -18.76 8.01 9.90
C LYS A 55 -20.17 7.87 9.35
N LYS A 56 -20.34 7.62 8.03
CA LYS A 56 -21.64 7.36 7.41
C LYS A 56 -22.29 6.05 7.90
N LEU A 57 -21.49 5.09 8.34
CA LEU A 57 -21.94 3.85 8.97
C LEU A 57 -22.23 4.01 10.47
N GLY A 58 -22.26 5.24 10.99
CA GLY A 58 -22.68 5.57 12.35
C GLY A 58 -21.56 5.52 13.41
N VAL A 59 -20.30 5.40 13.00
CA VAL A 59 -19.17 5.39 13.93
C VAL A 59 -18.73 6.82 14.24
N ALA A 60 -18.65 7.17 15.52
CA ALA A 60 -18.09 8.45 15.95
C ALA A 60 -16.55 8.39 15.86
N ILE A 61 -15.97 9.25 15.03
CA ILE A 61 -14.52 9.33 14.82
C ILE A 61 -14.07 10.78 14.95
N GLU A 62 -13.22 11.04 15.94
CA GLU A 62 -12.52 12.31 16.13
C GLU A 62 -11.20 12.24 15.37
N ASN A 63 -11.00 13.16 14.44
CA ASN A 63 -9.78 13.24 13.64
C ASN A 63 -9.03 14.54 13.97
N THR A 64 -7.92 14.42 14.68
CA THR A 64 -6.99 15.53 14.94
C THR A 64 -5.63 15.22 14.30
N PRO A 65 -4.76 16.23 14.11
CA PRO A 65 -3.44 16.00 13.55
C PRO A 65 -2.60 14.97 14.31
N ASP A 66 -2.75 14.90 15.63
CA ASP A 66 -1.90 14.09 16.50
C ASP A 66 -2.48 12.72 16.84
N CYS A 67 -3.81 12.59 16.78
CA CYS A 67 -4.51 11.38 17.22
C CYS A 67 -5.88 11.24 16.57
N ILE A 68 -6.19 10.02 16.13
CA ILE A 68 -7.55 9.64 15.73
C ILE A 68 -8.16 8.84 16.88
N ARG A 69 -9.35 9.24 17.36
CA ARG A 69 -10.13 8.46 18.32
C ARG A 69 -11.36 7.88 17.63
N ILE A 70 -11.54 6.57 17.77
CA ILE A 70 -12.60 5.81 17.14
C ILE A 70 -13.44 5.18 18.25
N HIS A 71 -14.70 5.58 18.36
CA HIS A 71 -15.65 4.99 19.31
C HIS A 71 -16.35 3.80 18.65
N GLY A 72 -15.77 2.62 18.85
CA GLY A 72 -16.18 1.40 18.19
C GLY A 72 -17.62 0.97 18.55
N LYS A 73 -18.26 0.32 17.60
CA LYS A 73 -19.67 -0.10 17.69
C LYS A 73 -19.83 -1.62 17.87
N GLY A 74 -18.72 -2.38 17.85
CA GLY A 74 -18.76 -3.84 17.74
C GLY A 74 -19.13 -4.31 16.32
N LEU A 75 -19.04 -5.61 16.08
CA LEU A 75 -19.25 -6.21 14.76
C LEU A 75 -20.62 -5.88 14.15
N HIS A 76 -21.67 -5.84 14.97
CA HIS A 76 -23.06 -5.68 14.54
C HIS A 76 -23.65 -4.29 14.86
N GLY A 77 -22.83 -3.32 15.28
CA GLY A 77 -23.29 -2.00 15.70
C GLY A 77 -23.25 -0.94 14.60
N LEU A 78 -22.86 -1.29 13.38
CA LEU A 78 -22.91 -0.37 12.24
C LEU A 78 -24.35 -0.11 11.82
N THR A 79 -24.63 1.08 11.27
CA THR A 79 -25.95 1.50 10.82
C THR A 79 -26.01 1.68 9.32
N ALA A 80 -27.18 1.47 8.72
CA ALA A 80 -27.38 1.69 7.29
C ALA A 80 -26.99 3.13 6.90
N PRO A 81 -26.16 3.31 5.86
CA PRO A 81 -25.81 4.66 5.40
C PRO A 81 -27.01 5.29 4.66
N THR A 82 -27.17 6.60 4.81
CA THR A 82 -28.20 7.36 4.09
C THR A 82 -27.81 7.70 2.66
N ASP A 83 -26.49 7.64 2.37
CA ASP A 83 -25.90 8.03 1.09
C ASP A 83 -24.89 6.99 0.62
N ILE A 84 -24.47 7.12 -0.64
CA ILE A 84 -23.36 6.36 -1.22
C ILE A 84 -22.11 6.50 -0.35
N LEU A 85 -21.47 5.39 -0.05
CA LEU A 85 -20.17 5.34 0.59
C LEU A 85 -19.10 5.66 -0.47
N ASP A 86 -18.59 6.88 -0.44
CA ASP A 86 -17.56 7.35 -1.36
C ASP A 86 -16.19 6.90 -0.87
N THR A 87 -15.56 6.02 -1.63
CA THR A 87 -14.22 5.48 -1.34
C THR A 87 -13.09 6.26 -2.03
N GLY A 88 -13.42 7.33 -2.77
CA GLY A 88 -12.46 8.13 -3.53
C GLY A 88 -11.67 7.25 -4.52
N ASN A 89 -10.34 7.34 -4.47
CA ASN A 89 -9.43 6.50 -5.27
C ASN A 89 -9.01 5.21 -4.54
N SER A 90 -9.54 4.93 -3.36
CA SER A 90 -9.04 3.89 -2.48
C SER A 90 -9.56 2.50 -2.83
N GLY A 91 -8.77 1.72 -3.56
CA GLY A 91 -9.05 0.28 -3.76
C GLY A 91 -9.02 -0.53 -2.47
N THR A 92 -8.24 -0.11 -1.47
CA THR A 92 -8.19 -0.74 -0.14
C THR A 92 -9.51 -0.55 0.58
N THR A 93 -10.00 0.69 0.65
CA THR A 93 -11.30 0.99 1.27
C THR A 93 -12.42 0.21 0.59
N THR A 94 -12.52 0.30 -0.74
CA THR A 94 -13.58 -0.37 -1.51
C THR A 94 -13.61 -1.87 -1.24
N ARG A 95 -12.47 -2.55 -1.36
CA ARG A 95 -12.42 -4.02 -1.28
C ARG A 95 -12.59 -4.53 0.15
N MET A 96 -11.96 -3.91 1.13
CA MET A 96 -12.02 -4.39 2.51
C MET A 96 -13.38 -4.09 3.16
N ILE A 97 -13.95 -2.89 2.96
CA ILE A 97 -15.28 -2.56 3.48
C ILE A 97 -16.34 -3.48 2.86
N SER A 98 -16.20 -3.92 1.60
CA SER A 98 -17.14 -4.87 0.99
C SER A 98 -17.26 -6.16 1.81
N GLY A 99 -16.15 -6.68 2.36
CA GLY A 99 -16.20 -7.84 3.26
C GLY A 99 -17.00 -7.55 4.53
N ILE A 100 -16.79 -6.39 5.16
CA ILE A 100 -17.52 -5.97 6.37
C ILE A 100 -19.01 -5.80 6.08
N LEU A 101 -19.36 -5.11 4.99
CA LEU A 101 -20.74 -4.80 4.61
C LEU A 101 -21.53 -6.04 4.23
N SER A 102 -20.86 -7.07 3.69
CA SER A 102 -21.49 -8.34 3.32
C SER A 102 -22.15 -9.05 4.50
N GLY A 103 -21.62 -8.89 5.72
CA GLY A 103 -22.16 -9.49 6.95
C GLY A 103 -23.10 -8.60 7.75
N GLN A 104 -23.44 -7.39 7.26
CA GLN A 104 -24.39 -6.50 7.93
C GLN A 104 -25.85 -6.90 7.62
N SER A 105 -26.80 -6.23 8.28
CA SER A 105 -28.27 -6.47 8.09
C SER A 105 -28.94 -5.43 7.19
N PHE A 106 -28.18 -4.66 6.43
CA PHE A 106 -28.67 -3.56 5.60
C PHE A 106 -28.01 -3.54 4.20
N GLU A 107 -28.60 -2.75 3.32
CA GLU A 107 -28.07 -2.48 1.98
C GLU A 107 -27.16 -1.26 2.01
N SER A 108 -26.12 -1.25 1.15
CA SER A 108 -25.22 -0.14 0.94
C SER A 108 -24.73 -0.07 -0.50
N ILE A 109 -24.30 1.12 -0.93
CA ILE A 109 -23.66 1.33 -2.23
C ILE A 109 -22.29 1.91 -2.00
N LEU A 110 -21.27 1.25 -2.56
CA LEU A 110 -19.89 1.74 -2.64
C LEU A 110 -19.63 2.33 -4.02
N ASN A 111 -19.04 3.51 -4.06
CA ASN A 111 -18.54 4.12 -5.29
C ASN A 111 -17.25 4.90 -4.98
N GLY A 112 -16.62 5.43 -6.01
CA GLY A 112 -15.46 6.30 -5.91
C GLY A 112 -15.25 7.05 -7.22
N ASP A 113 -14.04 7.52 -7.46
CA ASP A 113 -13.67 8.29 -8.63
C ASP A 113 -13.61 7.44 -9.92
N ASP A 114 -13.25 8.09 -11.04
CA ASP A 114 -13.13 7.44 -12.35
C ASP A 114 -12.10 6.31 -12.37
N SER A 115 -11.10 6.34 -11.49
CA SER A 115 -10.09 5.28 -11.37
C SER A 115 -10.70 4.03 -10.72
N ILE A 116 -11.40 4.17 -9.61
CA ILE A 116 -12.07 3.05 -8.93
C ILE A 116 -13.15 2.42 -9.83
N GLN A 117 -13.86 3.24 -10.60
CA GLN A 117 -14.90 2.78 -11.52
C GLN A 117 -14.37 1.96 -12.72
N LYS A 118 -13.04 1.89 -12.89
CA LYS A 118 -12.37 1.08 -13.92
C LYS A 118 -11.62 -0.13 -13.34
N ARG A 119 -11.43 -0.17 -12.01
CA ARG A 119 -10.69 -1.27 -11.36
C ARG A 119 -11.58 -2.50 -11.17
N PRO A 120 -11.08 -3.71 -11.55
CA PRO A 120 -11.84 -4.94 -11.40
C PRO A 120 -12.15 -5.24 -9.93
N MET A 121 -13.42 -5.51 -9.62
CA MET A 121 -13.89 -5.91 -8.28
C MET A 121 -14.30 -7.39 -8.24
N LYS A 122 -14.34 -8.07 -9.38
CA LYS A 122 -14.68 -9.48 -9.46
C LYS A 122 -13.85 -10.35 -8.53
N ARG A 123 -12.55 -10.04 -8.34
CA ARG A 123 -11.64 -10.78 -7.45
C ARG A 123 -12.08 -10.83 -5.98
N ILE A 124 -12.92 -9.89 -5.51
CA ILE A 124 -13.56 -9.94 -4.19
C ILE A 124 -15.01 -10.38 -4.27
N MET A 125 -15.73 -10.05 -5.36
CA MET A 125 -17.14 -10.44 -5.53
C MET A 125 -17.29 -11.96 -5.57
N ASP A 126 -16.43 -12.67 -6.30
CA ASP A 126 -16.47 -14.11 -6.44
C ASP A 126 -16.37 -14.83 -5.07
N PRO A 127 -15.31 -14.66 -4.25
CA PRO A 127 -15.22 -15.33 -2.96
C PRO A 127 -16.30 -14.88 -1.96
N LEU A 128 -16.69 -13.60 -1.93
CA LEU A 128 -17.76 -13.13 -1.06
C LEU A 128 -19.12 -13.74 -1.45
N SER A 129 -19.38 -13.90 -2.76
CA SER A 129 -20.59 -14.61 -3.23
C SER A 129 -20.59 -16.08 -2.82
N MET A 130 -19.42 -16.75 -2.82
CA MET A 130 -19.30 -18.13 -2.29
C MET A 130 -19.67 -18.22 -0.80
N MET A 131 -19.47 -17.14 -0.04
CA MET A 131 -19.88 -17.03 1.37
C MET A 131 -21.38 -16.74 1.54
N GLY A 132 -22.13 -16.55 0.45
CA GLY A 132 -23.55 -16.19 0.48
C GLY A 132 -23.84 -14.69 0.42
N ALA A 133 -22.81 -13.84 0.28
CA ALA A 133 -23.00 -12.41 0.11
C ALA A 133 -23.63 -12.07 -1.25
N GLU A 134 -24.38 -10.97 -1.29
CA GLU A 134 -24.96 -10.45 -2.54
C GLU A 134 -24.30 -9.11 -2.90
N LEU A 135 -23.37 -9.18 -3.87
CA LEU A 135 -22.68 -8.04 -4.41
C LEU A 135 -22.96 -7.90 -5.90
N VAL A 136 -23.45 -6.73 -6.30
CA VAL A 136 -23.80 -6.43 -7.69
C VAL A 136 -23.03 -5.21 -8.18
N SER A 137 -22.31 -5.36 -9.30
CA SER A 137 -21.79 -4.22 -10.06
C SER A 137 -22.96 -3.55 -10.76
N ILE A 138 -23.33 -2.32 -10.36
CA ILE A 138 -24.55 -1.63 -10.85
C ILE A 138 -24.50 -1.40 -12.36
N ARG A 139 -23.29 -1.27 -12.93
CA ARG A 139 -23.07 -1.07 -14.37
C ARG A 139 -22.84 -2.38 -15.13
N ASP A 140 -22.93 -3.52 -14.45
CA ASP A 140 -22.69 -4.86 -14.99
C ASP A 140 -21.32 -5.03 -15.71
N ASN A 141 -20.32 -4.28 -15.26
CA ASN A 141 -18.96 -4.30 -15.83
C ASN A 141 -17.91 -4.88 -14.86
N GLY A 142 -18.36 -5.42 -13.71
CA GLY A 142 -17.46 -5.99 -12.69
C GLY A 142 -16.64 -4.95 -11.93
N CYS A 143 -16.97 -3.66 -12.03
CA CYS A 143 -16.33 -2.54 -11.34
C CYS A 143 -17.36 -1.80 -10.45
N ALA A 144 -16.89 -0.78 -9.72
CA ALA A 144 -17.77 0.12 -8.97
C ALA A 144 -18.66 0.96 -9.96
N PRO A 145 -19.85 1.43 -9.53
CA PRO A 145 -20.46 1.29 -8.19
C PRO A 145 -20.88 -0.15 -7.85
N LEU A 146 -20.67 -0.54 -6.60
CA LEU A 146 -21.09 -1.84 -6.07
C LEU A 146 -22.29 -1.68 -5.13
N ARG A 147 -23.34 -2.41 -5.39
CA ARG A 147 -24.45 -2.57 -4.45
C ARG A 147 -24.21 -3.82 -3.62
N ILE A 148 -24.26 -3.69 -2.30
CA ILE A 148 -24.00 -4.77 -1.35
C ILE A 148 -25.24 -4.92 -0.46
N ILE A 149 -25.83 -6.11 -0.47
CA ILE A 149 -26.94 -6.47 0.39
C ILE A 149 -26.39 -7.41 1.45
N GLY A 150 -26.38 -6.95 2.70
CA GLY A 150 -25.90 -7.74 3.82
C GLY A 150 -26.81 -8.95 4.10
N LYS A 151 -26.17 -10.09 4.33
CA LYS A 151 -26.85 -11.39 4.56
C LYS A 151 -26.11 -12.22 5.60
N PRO A 152 -26.73 -13.23 6.21
CA PRO A 152 -26.03 -14.29 6.93
C PRO A 152 -25.00 -14.95 6.01
N LEU A 153 -23.75 -15.06 6.48
CA LEU A 153 -22.64 -15.60 5.71
C LEU A 153 -22.26 -17.00 6.20
N HIS A 154 -21.73 -17.81 5.27
CA HIS A 154 -21.14 -19.12 5.55
C HIS A 154 -19.63 -19.04 5.49
N GLY A 155 -18.93 -19.77 6.37
CA GLY A 155 -17.50 -19.92 6.28
C GLY A 155 -17.10 -20.75 5.05
N ILE A 156 -15.96 -20.38 4.43
CA ILE A 156 -15.42 -21.08 3.26
C ILE A 156 -13.91 -21.31 3.40
N HIS A 157 -13.41 -22.27 2.63
CA HIS A 157 -11.99 -22.35 2.30
C HIS A 157 -11.78 -21.83 0.88
N TYR A 158 -11.20 -20.63 0.76
CA TYR A 158 -10.95 -19.99 -0.53
C TYR A 158 -9.48 -20.14 -0.95
N VAL A 159 -9.26 -20.79 -2.10
CA VAL A 159 -7.93 -20.86 -2.72
C VAL A 159 -7.83 -19.71 -3.72
N SER A 160 -7.04 -18.70 -3.37
CA SER A 160 -6.87 -17.52 -4.21
C SER A 160 -5.94 -17.81 -5.38
N PRO A 161 -6.30 -17.44 -6.62
CA PRO A 161 -5.42 -17.63 -7.78
C PRO A 161 -4.20 -16.69 -7.77
N VAL A 162 -4.23 -15.64 -6.96
CA VAL A 162 -3.17 -14.62 -6.86
C VAL A 162 -2.88 -14.27 -5.39
N ALA A 163 -1.64 -13.87 -5.09
CA ALA A 163 -1.28 -13.31 -3.80
C ALA A 163 -1.82 -11.86 -3.70
N SER A 164 -2.88 -11.68 -2.92
CA SER A 164 -3.53 -10.37 -2.77
C SER A 164 -4.03 -10.12 -1.36
N ALA A 165 -3.32 -9.29 -0.63
CA ALA A 165 -3.71 -8.90 0.73
C ALA A 165 -5.11 -8.27 0.80
N GLN A 166 -5.57 -7.59 -0.25
CA GLN A 166 -6.90 -6.99 -0.28
C GLN A 166 -8.01 -8.04 -0.42
N VAL A 167 -7.79 -9.07 -1.25
CA VAL A 167 -8.72 -10.19 -1.40
C VAL A 167 -8.76 -11.00 -0.11
N LYS A 168 -7.59 -11.42 0.40
CA LYS A 168 -7.48 -12.12 1.68
C LYS A 168 -8.17 -11.35 2.80
N SER A 169 -7.87 -10.06 2.95
CA SER A 169 -8.49 -9.24 3.99
C SER A 169 -10.00 -9.12 3.84
N ALA A 170 -10.53 -8.95 2.62
CA ALA A 170 -11.97 -8.86 2.38
C ALA A 170 -12.70 -10.16 2.82
N VAL A 171 -12.13 -11.31 2.48
CA VAL A 171 -12.69 -12.62 2.85
C VAL A 171 -12.58 -12.87 4.36
N LEU A 172 -11.43 -12.56 4.99
CA LEU A 172 -11.29 -12.70 6.44
C LEU A 172 -12.24 -11.75 7.20
N LEU A 173 -12.45 -10.53 6.71
CA LEU A 173 -13.38 -9.57 7.31
C LEU A 173 -14.85 -10.01 7.17
N ALA A 174 -15.22 -10.63 6.07
CA ALA A 174 -16.52 -11.29 5.92
C ALA A 174 -16.63 -12.50 6.86
N GLY A 175 -15.53 -13.25 7.04
CA GLY A 175 -15.41 -14.38 7.95
C GLY A 175 -15.69 -14.04 9.42
N LEU A 176 -15.53 -12.76 9.83
CA LEU A 176 -15.93 -12.31 11.16
C LEU A 176 -17.43 -12.51 11.43
N TYR A 177 -18.26 -12.54 10.39
CA TYR A 177 -19.72 -12.63 10.42
C TYR A 177 -20.25 -14.00 10.00
N ALA A 178 -19.37 -14.93 9.61
CA ALA A 178 -19.77 -16.24 9.13
C ALA A 178 -20.28 -17.15 10.25
N ASP A 179 -20.94 -18.25 9.89
CA ASP A 179 -21.43 -19.27 10.82
C ASP A 179 -20.33 -20.29 11.21
N THR A 180 -19.29 -20.44 10.38
CA THR A 180 -18.17 -21.37 10.56
C THR A 180 -16.83 -20.69 10.23
N PRO A 181 -15.67 -21.31 10.58
CA PRO A 181 -14.37 -20.75 10.25
C PRO A 181 -14.20 -20.47 8.76
N THR A 182 -13.52 -19.38 8.43
CA THR A 182 -13.20 -19.00 7.05
C THR A 182 -11.69 -19.00 6.86
N SER A 183 -11.20 -19.61 5.78
CA SER A 183 -9.78 -19.63 5.45
C SER A 183 -9.49 -19.19 4.02
N VAL A 184 -8.31 -18.59 3.83
CA VAL A 184 -7.79 -18.17 2.53
C VAL A 184 -6.38 -18.74 2.37
N THR A 185 -6.17 -19.50 1.28
CA THR A 185 -4.84 -19.98 0.86
C THR A 185 -4.39 -19.18 -0.35
N GLU A 186 -3.19 -18.63 -0.29
CA GLU A 186 -2.58 -17.86 -1.38
C GLU A 186 -1.41 -18.65 -2.02
N PRO A 187 -1.04 -18.39 -3.31
CA PRO A 187 0.14 -19.03 -3.91
C PRO A 187 1.45 -18.59 -3.25
N PHE A 188 1.51 -17.36 -2.74
CA PHE A 188 2.60 -16.80 -1.95
C PHE A 188 2.02 -15.97 -0.81
N VAL A 189 2.75 -15.81 0.29
CA VAL A 189 2.29 -14.96 1.40
C VAL A 189 2.21 -13.50 0.94
N SER A 190 1.01 -12.92 0.97
CA SER A 190 0.82 -11.48 0.81
C SER A 190 0.89 -10.78 2.17
N ARG A 191 0.81 -9.43 2.17
CA ARG A 191 0.82 -8.59 3.39
C ARG A 191 -0.10 -9.15 4.46
N ASN A 192 0.41 -9.29 5.69
CA ASN A 192 -0.27 -9.91 6.82
C ASN A 192 -0.73 -8.93 7.92
N HIS A 193 -0.79 -7.64 7.62
CA HIS A 193 -1.26 -6.62 8.58
C HIS A 193 -2.67 -6.91 9.11
N SER A 194 -3.57 -7.52 8.31
CA SER A 194 -4.90 -7.86 8.78
C SER A 194 -4.87 -8.92 9.85
N GLU A 195 -4.05 -9.96 9.65
CA GLU A 195 -3.89 -11.07 10.57
C GLU A 195 -3.28 -10.58 11.90
N ILE A 196 -2.19 -9.83 11.82
CA ILE A 196 -1.51 -9.27 12.99
C ILE A 196 -2.45 -8.33 13.77
N MET A 197 -3.04 -7.36 13.07
CA MET A 197 -3.86 -6.35 13.73
C MET A 197 -5.19 -6.91 14.24
N LEU A 198 -5.86 -7.85 13.52
CA LEU A 198 -7.05 -8.50 14.05
C LEU A 198 -6.74 -9.22 15.37
N ASN A 199 -5.61 -9.95 15.44
CA ASN A 199 -5.18 -10.62 16.67
C ASN A 199 -4.88 -9.61 17.78
N TYR A 200 -4.25 -8.48 17.46
CA TYR A 200 -4.01 -7.41 18.43
C TYR A 200 -5.31 -6.83 19.00
N PHE A 201 -6.37 -6.74 18.19
CA PHE A 201 -7.71 -6.31 18.61
C PHE A 201 -8.54 -7.42 19.31
N GLY A 202 -8.05 -8.66 19.39
CA GLY A 202 -8.71 -9.80 20.03
C GLY A 202 -9.44 -10.73 19.03
N GLY A 203 -9.14 -10.62 17.74
CA GLY A 203 -9.55 -11.58 16.72
C GLY A 203 -8.82 -12.91 16.89
N ASN A 204 -9.36 -13.96 16.31
CA ASN A 204 -8.79 -15.31 16.34
C ASN A 204 -8.36 -15.71 14.93
N VAL A 205 -7.22 -15.17 14.49
CA VAL A 205 -6.61 -15.50 13.20
C VAL A 205 -5.40 -16.40 13.42
N THR A 206 -5.37 -17.53 12.75
CA THR A 206 -4.20 -18.43 12.70
C THR A 206 -3.63 -18.46 11.29
N CYS A 207 -2.31 -18.58 11.16
CA CYS A 207 -1.60 -18.64 9.89
C CYS A 207 -0.75 -19.91 9.84
N GLU A 208 -0.94 -20.74 8.80
CA GLU A 208 -0.15 -21.95 8.54
C GLU A 208 0.33 -21.92 7.08
N GLY A 209 1.63 -21.74 6.89
CA GLY A 209 2.21 -21.57 5.55
C GLY A 209 1.59 -20.35 4.84
N THR A 210 0.91 -20.59 3.72
CA THR A 210 0.23 -19.53 2.93
C THR A 210 -1.27 -19.43 3.22
N THR A 211 -1.76 -20.13 4.26
CA THR A 211 -3.18 -20.16 4.64
C THR A 211 -3.41 -19.34 5.90
N ALA A 212 -4.32 -18.37 5.83
CA ALA A 212 -4.85 -17.63 6.97
C ALA A 212 -6.27 -18.07 7.28
N THR A 213 -6.57 -18.39 8.53
CA THR A 213 -7.90 -18.85 9.00
C THR A 213 -8.40 -17.93 10.10
N ILE A 214 -9.65 -17.46 10.02
CA ILE A 214 -10.32 -16.67 11.05
C ILE A 214 -11.50 -17.44 11.63
N LEU A 215 -11.65 -17.36 12.97
CA LEU A 215 -12.82 -17.82 13.66
C LEU A 215 -13.90 -16.73 13.69
N PRO A 216 -15.18 -17.09 13.53
CA PRO A 216 -16.28 -16.11 13.49
C PRO A 216 -16.60 -15.50 14.86
N ASN A 217 -17.25 -14.35 14.83
CA ASN A 217 -17.81 -13.65 15.99
C ASN A 217 -16.83 -13.40 17.17
N PRO A 218 -15.58 -12.97 16.94
CA PRO A 218 -14.71 -12.58 18.04
C PRO A 218 -15.21 -11.30 18.70
N VAL A 219 -14.86 -11.09 19.94
CA VAL A 219 -15.09 -9.81 20.64
C VAL A 219 -13.85 -8.95 20.46
N LEU A 220 -13.88 -8.07 19.47
CA LEU A 220 -12.82 -7.09 19.25
C LEU A 220 -12.89 -5.99 20.32
N LYS A 221 -11.72 -5.54 20.79
CA LYS A 221 -11.58 -4.50 21.83
C LYS A 221 -10.78 -3.34 21.31
N GLY A 222 -11.18 -2.12 21.67
CA GLY A 222 -10.45 -0.90 21.35
C GLY A 222 -8.99 -0.96 21.83
N GLN A 223 -8.07 -0.43 21.04
CA GLN A 223 -6.63 -0.53 21.25
C GLN A 223 -5.94 0.83 21.08
N GLN A 224 -4.70 0.92 21.57
CA GLN A 224 -3.79 2.02 21.24
C GLN A 224 -2.89 1.57 20.09
N VAL A 225 -3.03 2.20 18.92
CA VAL A 225 -2.27 1.86 17.72
C VAL A 225 -1.28 2.99 17.41
N SER A 226 0.01 2.69 17.46
CA SER A 226 1.05 3.56 16.91
C SER A 226 1.40 3.06 15.52
N VAL A 227 1.03 3.83 14.50
CA VAL A 227 1.29 3.45 13.09
C VAL A 227 2.77 3.69 12.79
N PRO A 228 3.54 2.68 12.37
CA PRO A 228 4.94 2.89 11.96
C PRO A 228 5.00 3.69 10.65
N GLY A 229 6.18 4.25 10.35
CA GLY A 229 6.43 4.88 9.06
C GLY A 229 6.25 3.88 7.91
N ASP A 230 5.64 4.34 6.81
CA ASP A 230 5.36 3.49 5.64
C ASP A 230 6.66 3.16 4.88
N ILE A 231 6.99 1.87 4.77
CA ILE A 231 8.14 1.39 4.00
C ILE A 231 8.06 1.81 2.53
N SER A 232 6.88 1.91 1.94
CA SER A 232 6.69 2.41 0.59
C SER A 232 7.08 3.89 0.46
N SER A 233 6.80 4.69 1.48
CA SER A 233 7.22 6.09 1.55
C SER A 233 8.72 6.21 1.82
N ALA A 234 9.26 5.37 2.69
CA ALA A 234 10.69 5.29 2.98
C ALA A 234 11.52 4.86 1.76
N ALA A 235 10.97 4.02 0.88
CA ALA A 235 11.65 3.49 -0.30
C ALA A 235 12.21 4.59 -1.22
N TYR A 236 11.55 5.73 -1.32
CA TYR A 236 12.04 6.87 -2.12
C TYR A 236 13.29 7.50 -1.51
N PHE A 237 13.34 7.67 -0.19
CA PHE A 237 14.49 8.20 0.53
C PHE A 237 15.63 7.18 0.61
N ILE A 238 15.29 5.88 0.69
CA ILE A 238 16.29 4.79 0.55
C ILE A 238 16.93 4.89 -0.83
N ALA A 239 16.13 4.94 -1.89
CA ALA A 239 16.65 5.07 -3.25
C ALA A 239 17.49 6.34 -3.44
N ALA A 240 16.99 7.49 -2.97
CA ALA A 240 17.73 8.76 -3.03
C ALA A 240 19.07 8.67 -2.31
N GLY A 241 19.10 8.10 -1.10
CA GLY A 241 20.33 7.90 -0.32
C GLY A 241 21.34 7.00 -1.01
N LEU A 242 20.86 5.97 -1.75
CA LEU A 242 21.73 5.04 -2.47
C LEU A 242 22.32 5.63 -3.75
N ILE A 243 21.55 6.41 -4.55
CA ILE A 243 21.98 6.86 -5.89
C ILE A 243 22.63 8.26 -5.90
N VAL A 244 22.35 9.12 -4.92
CA VAL A 244 22.92 10.49 -4.89
C VAL A 244 24.27 10.47 -4.16
N PRO A 245 25.38 10.81 -4.83
CA PRO A 245 26.72 10.76 -4.24
C PRO A 245 26.82 11.56 -2.94
N GLY A 246 27.56 11.01 -1.95
CA GLY A 246 27.83 11.68 -0.68
C GLY A 246 26.63 11.76 0.27
N SER A 247 25.52 11.10 -0.06
CA SER A 247 24.31 11.07 0.78
C SER A 247 24.45 10.13 1.98
N GLU A 248 23.83 10.56 3.09
CA GLU A 248 23.62 9.78 4.31
C GLU A 248 22.31 10.21 4.95
N ILE A 249 21.32 9.32 4.95
CA ILE A 249 19.96 9.60 5.40
C ILE A 249 19.57 8.59 6.49
N LEU A 250 19.07 9.09 7.62
CA LEU A 250 18.46 8.28 8.67
C LEU A 250 16.93 8.42 8.61
N ILE A 251 16.24 7.34 8.27
CA ILE A 251 14.77 7.29 8.20
C ILE A 251 14.26 6.63 9.47
N LYS A 252 13.49 7.38 10.27
CA LYS A 252 13.09 6.97 11.64
C LYS A 252 11.83 6.13 11.65
N ASN A 253 11.83 5.12 12.55
CA ASN A 253 10.66 4.33 12.94
C ASN A 253 9.84 3.79 11.75
N VAL A 254 10.50 3.14 10.80
CA VAL A 254 9.87 2.56 9.60
C VAL A 254 9.42 1.14 9.87
N GLY A 255 8.22 0.77 9.40
CA GLY A 255 7.74 -0.61 9.41
C GLY A 255 8.63 -1.51 8.55
N ILE A 256 9.12 -2.59 9.12
CA ILE A 256 9.97 -3.59 8.45
C ILE A 256 9.32 -4.98 8.49
N ASN A 257 8.00 -5.04 8.37
CA ASN A 257 7.28 -6.30 8.31
C ASN A 257 7.81 -7.18 7.16
N PRO A 258 8.18 -8.47 7.41
CA PRO A 258 8.76 -9.36 6.39
C PRO A 258 7.90 -9.55 5.14
N THR A 259 6.60 -9.29 5.22
CA THR A 259 5.71 -9.32 4.05
C THR A 259 5.71 -8.01 3.25
N ARG A 260 6.54 -7.03 3.65
CA ARG A 260 6.64 -5.67 3.08
C ARG A 260 8.06 -5.17 2.84
N ASP A 261 9.05 -5.83 3.40
CA ASP A 261 10.44 -5.37 3.42
C ASP A 261 11.26 -5.77 2.18
N GLY A 262 10.59 -6.27 1.13
CA GLY A 262 11.24 -6.70 -0.11
C GLY A 262 12.17 -5.65 -0.71
N ILE A 263 11.84 -4.35 -0.57
CA ILE A 263 12.72 -3.27 -1.02
C ILE A 263 14.08 -3.28 -0.30
N LEU A 264 14.12 -3.61 1.00
CA LEU A 264 15.36 -3.70 1.76
C LEU A 264 16.22 -4.87 1.28
N HIS A 265 15.58 -6.01 0.97
CA HIS A 265 16.26 -7.18 0.41
C HIS A 265 16.85 -6.87 -0.96
N VAL A 266 16.04 -6.32 -1.87
CA VAL A 266 16.48 -5.92 -3.22
C VAL A 266 17.63 -4.91 -3.16
N CYS A 267 17.51 -3.86 -2.36
CA CYS A 267 18.58 -2.85 -2.24
C CYS A 267 19.89 -3.45 -1.70
N ARG A 268 19.81 -4.37 -0.72
CA ARG A 268 21.01 -5.05 -0.19
C ARG A 268 21.64 -5.99 -1.24
N GLU A 269 20.83 -6.73 -1.98
CA GLU A 269 21.30 -7.60 -3.06
C GLU A 269 21.98 -6.80 -4.19
N MET A 270 21.46 -5.61 -4.49
CA MET A 270 22.11 -4.66 -5.39
C MET A 270 23.41 -4.06 -4.83
N GLY A 271 23.79 -4.36 -3.59
CA GLY A 271 25.01 -3.84 -2.94
C GLY A 271 24.80 -2.53 -2.19
N GLY A 272 23.55 -2.17 -1.89
CA GLY A 272 23.19 -0.95 -1.14
C GLY A 272 23.65 -1.00 0.32
N ASN A 273 24.25 0.09 0.80
CA ASN A 273 24.68 0.26 2.19
C ASN A 273 23.50 0.71 3.05
N ILE A 274 22.79 -0.27 3.61
CA ILE A 274 21.62 -0.10 4.47
C ILE A 274 21.84 -0.79 5.81
N THR A 275 21.72 -0.04 6.90
CA THR A 275 21.82 -0.53 8.27
C THR A 275 20.49 -0.31 8.99
N LEU A 276 19.97 -1.34 9.65
CA LEU A 276 18.83 -1.23 10.55
C LEU A 276 19.34 -0.94 11.96
N LEU A 277 18.73 0.03 12.61
CA LEU A 277 19.05 0.49 13.96
C LEU A 277 17.75 0.50 14.77
N ASN A 278 17.88 0.39 16.10
CA ASN A 278 16.74 0.52 17.03
C ASN A 278 15.54 -0.36 16.65
N GLU A 279 15.82 -1.61 16.25
CA GLU A 279 14.77 -2.57 15.92
C GLU A 279 13.86 -2.82 17.12
N ASN A 280 12.55 -2.76 16.88
CA ASN A 280 11.50 -2.97 17.89
C ASN A 280 10.32 -3.74 17.26
N CYS A 281 9.46 -4.33 18.10
CA CYS A 281 8.26 -5.03 17.65
C CYS A 281 7.10 -4.71 18.60
N ASP A 282 6.55 -3.51 18.48
CA ASP A 282 5.38 -3.10 19.23
C ASP A 282 4.09 -3.55 18.50
N ASN A 283 3.12 -4.07 19.27
CA ASN A 283 1.80 -4.47 18.75
C ASN A 283 1.87 -5.50 17.60
N GLY A 284 2.96 -6.29 17.51
CA GLY A 284 3.18 -7.30 16.50
C GLY A 284 3.72 -6.79 15.16
N GLU A 285 3.85 -5.48 14.96
CA GLU A 285 4.45 -4.89 13.76
C GLU A 285 5.91 -4.50 14.04
N PRO A 286 6.88 -5.15 13.36
CA PRO A 286 8.30 -4.83 13.54
C PRO A 286 8.66 -3.49 12.90
N THR A 287 9.50 -2.71 13.58
CA THR A 287 9.98 -1.40 13.14
C THR A 287 11.48 -1.27 13.29
N ALA A 288 12.10 -0.38 12.51
CA ALA A 288 13.49 0.02 12.67
C ALA A 288 13.72 1.46 12.22
N ASP A 289 14.83 2.04 12.67
CA ASP A 289 15.41 3.20 12.01
C ASP A 289 16.31 2.68 10.87
N ILE A 290 16.20 3.26 9.66
CA ILE A 290 16.92 2.80 8.48
C ILE A 290 17.99 3.85 8.12
N LEU A 291 19.27 3.51 8.32
CA LEU A 291 20.40 4.34 7.89
C LEU A 291 20.82 3.91 6.48
N VAL A 292 20.82 4.86 5.54
CA VAL A 292 21.15 4.63 4.14
C VAL A 292 22.33 5.54 3.74
N LYS A 293 23.32 4.95 3.05
CA LYS A 293 24.48 5.68 2.51
C LYS A 293 24.66 5.39 1.02
N HIS A 294 25.16 6.37 0.28
CA HIS A 294 25.48 6.23 -1.14
C HIS A 294 26.28 4.95 -1.43
N SER A 295 25.93 4.26 -2.51
CA SER A 295 26.49 2.97 -2.89
C SER A 295 26.64 2.81 -4.39
N ASN A 296 27.63 2.03 -4.81
CA ASN A 296 27.76 1.56 -6.19
C ASN A 296 26.90 0.32 -6.35
N LEU A 297 25.76 0.48 -6.99
CA LEU A 297 24.76 -0.59 -7.16
C LEU A 297 25.13 -1.50 -8.34
N LYS A 298 24.65 -2.75 -8.28
CA LYS A 298 24.76 -3.77 -9.34
C LYS A 298 23.40 -4.25 -9.78
N GLY A 299 23.28 -4.59 -11.06
CA GLY A 299 22.09 -5.20 -11.62
C GLY A 299 21.82 -6.58 -11.03
N ILE A 300 20.54 -6.90 -10.84
CA ILE A 300 20.06 -8.17 -10.28
C ILE A 300 18.77 -8.62 -10.98
N THR A 301 18.33 -9.84 -10.73
CA THR A 301 17.00 -10.31 -11.13
C THR A 301 16.04 -10.25 -9.95
N VAL A 302 14.90 -9.56 -10.14
CA VAL A 302 13.83 -9.41 -9.15
C VAL A 302 12.58 -10.12 -9.67
N GLY A 303 12.16 -11.21 -9.01
CA GLY A 303 11.02 -12.02 -9.46
C GLY A 303 10.57 -13.05 -8.43
N GLY A 304 9.52 -13.80 -8.73
CA GLY A 304 9.02 -14.88 -7.87
C GLY A 304 8.38 -14.38 -6.57
N SER A 305 8.68 -15.07 -5.48
CA SER A 305 8.04 -14.85 -4.18
C SER A 305 8.32 -13.50 -3.54
N ILE A 306 9.33 -12.76 -3.99
CA ILE A 306 9.64 -11.42 -3.45
C ILE A 306 8.67 -10.35 -4.00
N ILE A 307 8.10 -10.55 -5.19
CA ILE A 307 7.24 -9.55 -5.85
C ILE A 307 6.08 -9.06 -4.96
N PRO A 308 5.30 -9.93 -4.30
CA PRO A 308 4.23 -9.45 -3.41
C PRO A 308 4.70 -8.55 -2.27
N THR A 309 5.96 -8.69 -1.82
CA THR A 309 6.52 -7.93 -0.69
C THR A 309 6.99 -6.52 -1.06
N LEU A 310 7.13 -6.22 -2.38
CA LEU A 310 7.58 -4.92 -2.88
C LEU A 310 6.90 -4.48 -4.19
N ILE A 311 5.74 -5.04 -4.53
CA ILE A 311 5.03 -4.73 -5.79
C ILE A 311 4.82 -3.23 -6.00
N ASP A 312 4.59 -2.50 -4.91
CA ASP A 312 4.34 -1.07 -4.95
C ASP A 312 5.65 -0.25 -5.03
N GLU A 313 6.80 -0.82 -4.71
CA GLU A 313 8.12 -0.23 -4.75
C GLU A 313 8.88 -0.52 -6.07
N LEU A 314 8.37 -1.41 -6.93
CA LEU A 314 9.00 -1.73 -8.22
C LEU A 314 9.27 -0.51 -9.12
N PRO A 315 8.43 0.54 -9.14
CA PRO A 315 8.79 1.77 -9.88
C PRO A 315 10.10 2.40 -9.40
N VAL A 316 10.33 2.51 -8.11
CA VAL A 316 11.58 3.07 -7.58
C VAL A 316 12.75 2.09 -7.71
N VAL A 317 12.51 0.77 -7.71
CA VAL A 317 13.53 -0.24 -8.04
C VAL A 317 14.02 -0.06 -9.49
N ALA A 318 13.11 0.22 -10.43
CA ALA A 318 13.49 0.52 -11.82
C ALA A 318 14.38 1.78 -11.92
N ILE A 319 14.15 2.78 -11.04
CA ILE A 319 15.08 3.93 -10.92
C ILE A 319 16.45 3.46 -10.43
N LEU A 320 16.52 2.67 -9.34
CA LEU A 320 17.79 2.13 -8.84
C LEU A 320 18.56 1.37 -9.93
N ALA A 321 17.85 0.57 -10.74
CA ALA A 321 18.41 -0.21 -11.82
C ALA A 321 19.09 0.66 -12.89
N CYS A 322 18.59 1.86 -13.20
CA CYS A 322 19.22 2.78 -14.14
C CYS A 322 20.60 3.27 -13.67
N PHE A 323 20.80 3.35 -12.34
CA PHE A 323 22.06 3.78 -11.72
C PHE A 323 22.96 2.62 -11.29
N ALA A 324 22.53 1.37 -11.50
CA ALA A 324 23.30 0.18 -11.19
C ALA A 324 24.26 -0.19 -12.34
N GLU A 325 25.34 -0.89 -12.05
CA GLU A 325 26.21 -1.49 -13.06
C GLU A 325 25.62 -2.82 -13.54
N GLY A 326 25.48 -3.00 -14.86
CA GLY A 326 24.95 -4.23 -15.47
C GLY A 326 23.43 -4.22 -15.65
N THR A 327 22.86 -5.39 -15.89
CA THR A 327 21.44 -5.55 -16.25
C THR A 327 20.60 -5.92 -15.04
N THR A 328 19.48 -5.23 -14.85
CA THR A 328 18.43 -5.60 -13.90
C THR A 328 17.22 -6.13 -14.67
N VAL A 329 16.70 -7.28 -14.23
CA VAL A 329 15.47 -7.88 -14.77
C VAL A 329 14.40 -7.87 -13.68
N ILE A 330 13.27 -7.23 -13.95
CA ILE A 330 12.05 -7.31 -13.13
C ILE A 330 11.06 -8.18 -13.86
N GLN A 331 10.58 -9.26 -13.24
CA GLN A 331 9.64 -10.24 -13.83
C GLN A 331 8.56 -10.64 -12.82
N ASP A 332 7.54 -11.39 -13.24
CA ASP A 332 6.39 -11.82 -12.41
C ASP A 332 5.58 -10.65 -11.82
N ALA A 333 5.66 -9.46 -12.41
CA ALA A 333 5.08 -8.21 -11.90
C ALA A 333 3.89 -7.69 -12.72
N GLN A 334 3.14 -8.57 -13.39
CA GLN A 334 1.98 -8.21 -14.23
C GLN A 334 0.90 -7.43 -13.48
N GLU A 335 0.81 -7.54 -12.16
CA GLU A 335 -0.09 -6.72 -11.31
C GLU A 335 0.18 -5.21 -11.43
N LEU A 336 1.35 -4.78 -11.89
CA LEU A 336 1.67 -3.38 -12.16
C LEU A 336 0.80 -2.77 -13.27
N LYS A 337 0.30 -3.60 -14.20
CA LYS A 337 -0.53 -3.15 -15.32
C LYS A 337 -1.93 -2.70 -14.90
N VAL A 338 -2.41 -3.13 -13.73
CA VAL A 338 -3.78 -2.89 -13.23
C VAL A 338 -3.82 -2.03 -11.95
N LYS A 339 -2.75 -1.27 -11.71
CA LYS A 339 -2.66 -0.30 -10.62
C LYS A 339 -3.36 1.03 -11.00
N GLU A 340 -2.97 2.14 -10.40
CA GLU A 340 -3.46 3.49 -10.68
C GLU A 340 -3.24 3.89 -12.13
N SER A 341 -2.12 3.44 -12.70
CA SER A 341 -1.75 3.49 -14.12
C SER A 341 -1.21 2.12 -14.55
N ASN A 342 -1.01 1.88 -15.85
CA ASN A 342 -0.15 0.78 -16.30
C ASN A 342 1.31 1.16 -15.99
N ARG A 343 1.78 0.82 -14.80
CA ARG A 343 3.09 1.23 -14.29
C ARG A 343 4.25 0.70 -15.13
N ILE A 344 4.11 -0.45 -15.79
CA ILE A 344 5.16 -0.97 -16.68
C ILE A 344 5.37 -0.01 -17.86
N ASP A 345 4.32 0.27 -18.61
CA ASP A 345 4.41 1.13 -19.80
C ASP A 345 4.83 2.56 -19.42
N VAL A 346 4.27 3.09 -18.34
CA VAL A 346 4.57 4.45 -17.85
C VAL A 346 6.04 4.57 -17.43
N MET A 347 6.59 3.59 -16.70
CA MET A 347 8.00 3.58 -16.32
C MET A 347 8.91 3.49 -17.54
N VAL A 348 8.62 2.56 -18.47
CA VAL A 348 9.39 2.37 -19.71
C VAL A 348 9.43 3.66 -20.53
N ASN A 349 8.27 4.28 -20.79
CA ASN A 349 8.18 5.47 -21.62
C ASN A 349 8.93 6.66 -20.99
N ASN A 350 8.72 6.91 -19.71
CA ASN A 350 9.36 8.03 -19.03
C ASN A 350 10.88 7.83 -18.85
N LEU A 351 11.35 6.62 -18.48
CA LEU A 351 12.78 6.33 -18.38
C LEU A 351 13.49 6.40 -19.73
N ALA A 352 12.86 5.87 -20.79
CA ALA A 352 13.39 6.00 -22.15
C ALA A 352 13.51 7.47 -22.57
N SER A 353 12.55 8.34 -22.20
CA SER A 353 12.61 9.78 -22.45
C SER A 353 13.75 10.49 -21.71
N MET A 354 14.23 9.91 -20.59
CA MET A 354 15.39 10.37 -19.85
C MET A 354 16.71 9.76 -20.37
N GLY A 355 16.67 8.93 -21.41
CA GLY A 355 17.84 8.30 -22.01
C GLY A 355 18.25 6.95 -21.40
N ALA A 356 17.39 6.32 -20.60
CA ALA A 356 17.64 4.98 -20.06
C ALA A 356 17.57 3.91 -21.16
N ASP A 357 18.42 2.90 -21.04
CA ASP A 357 18.31 1.66 -21.82
C ASP A 357 17.37 0.69 -21.10
N ILE A 358 16.09 0.76 -21.47
CA ILE A 358 15.01 0.02 -20.83
C ILE A 358 14.06 -0.59 -21.86
N GLN A 359 13.59 -1.82 -21.59
CA GLN A 359 12.59 -2.53 -22.36
C GLN A 359 11.50 -3.10 -21.46
N GLY A 360 10.23 -2.87 -21.80
CA GLY A 360 9.10 -3.53 -21.15
C GLY A 360 8.94 -4.97 -21.63
N THR A 361 8.49 -5.83 -20.74
CA THR A 361 8.07 -7.20 -21.01
C THR A 361 6.58 -7.39 -20.69
N ASP A 362 6.03 -8.57 -20.93
CA ASP A 362 4.63 -8.84 -20.63
C ASP A 362 4.32 -8.76 -19.13
N ASP A 363 5.31 -8.96 -18.26
CA ASP A 363 5.16 -9.05 -16.82
C ASP A 363 6.20 -8.24 -16.03
N GLY A 364 6.96 -7.36 -16.71
CA GLY A 364 8.01 -6.59 -16.05
C GLY A 364 8.82 -5.69 -16.95
N MET A 365 10.12 -5.58 -16.66
CA MET A 365 11.05 -4.66 -17.34
C MET A 365 12.48 -5.22 -17.33
N VAL A 366 13.24 -4.97 -18.41
CA VAL A 366 14.69 -5.20 -18.47
C VAL A 366 15.38 -3.85 -18.58
N ILE A 367 16.35 -3.58 -17.71
CA ILE A 367 17.01 -2.28 -17.59
C ILE A 367 18.52 -2.51 -17.62
N ASN A 368 19.21 -1.95 -18.61
CA ASN A 368 20.67 -1.92 -18.68
C ASN A 368 21.14 -0.61 -18.03
N GLY A 369 21.68 -0.72 -16.82
CA GLY A 369 22.09 0.44 -16.04
C GLY A 369 23.44 1.02 -16.50
N GLY A 370 23.84 2.11 -15.83
CA GLY A 370 25.11 2.81 -16.10
C GLY A 370 25.01 3.86 -17.21
N THR A 371 23.88 4.00 -17.91
CA THR A 371 23.65 5.10 -18.84
C THR A 371 23.32 6.38 -18.08
N ALA A 372 24.02 7.48 -18.42
CA ALA A 372 23.76 8.77 -17.81
C ALA A 372 22.38 9.31 -18.17
N LEU A 373 21.50 9.45 -17.18
CA LEU A 373 20.17 10.02 -17.37
C LEU A 373 20.22 11.55 -17.49
N HIS A 374 19.28 12.09 -18.26
CA HIS A 374 19.07 13.53 -18.43
C HIS A 374 17.62 13.94 -18.13
N GLY A 375 17.43 15.23 -17.86
CA GLY A 375 16.11 15.79 -17.61
C GLY A 375 15.16 15.62 -18.79
N SER A 376 13.89 15.40 -18.47
CA SER A 376 12.78 15.25 -19.43
C SER A 376 11.46 15.71 -18.82
N THR A 377 10.41 15.80 -19.63
CA THR A 377 9.05 15.97 -19.16
C THR A 377 8.45 14.60 -18.84
N ILE A 378 8.05 14.41 -17.59
CA ILE A 378 7.53 13.15 -17.05
C ILE A 378 6.01 13.20 -16.97
N GLN A 379 5.38 12.21 -17.58
CA GLN A 379 3.95 12.00 -17.50
C GLN A 379 3.62 11.11 -16.29
N SER A 380 3.17 11.70 -15.19
CA SER A 380 2.85 10.92 -13.98
C SER A 380 1.54 10.12 -14.13
N HIS A 381 0.67 10.52 -15.04
CA HIS A 381 -0.70 9.98 -15.18
C HIS A 381 -1.48 9.99 -13.87
N LYS A 382 -1.21 11.00 -13.02
CA LYS A 382 -1.77 11.14 -11.66
C LYS A 382 -1.45 9.94 -10.73
N ASP A 383 -0.45 9.13 -11.08
CA ASP A 383 0.08 8.07 -10.22
C ASP A 383 1.19 8.63 -9.34
N HIS A 384 0.90 8.69 -8.04
CA HIS A 384 1.81 9.24 -7.04
C HIS A 384 3.14 8.50 -6.97
N ARG A 385 3.16 7.18 -7.24
CA ARG A 385 4.41 6.38 -7.22
C ARG A 385 5.30 6.71 -8.40
N ILE A 386 4.72 7.00 -9.56
CA ILE A 386 5.46 7.49 -10.72
C ILE A 386 6.05 8.85 -10.41
N ALA A 387 5.24 9.81 -9.95
CA ALA A 387 5.71 11.16 -9.64
C ALA A 387 6.87 11.15 -8.64
N MET A 388 6.75 10.41 -7.53
CA MET A 388 7.81 10.30 -6.52
C MET A 388 9.07 9.61 -7.06
N SER A 389 8.94 8.53 -7.84
CA SER A 389 10.08 7.81 -8.43
C SER A 389 10.90 8.72 -9.35
N PHE A 390 10.25 9.49 -10.20
CA PHE A 390 10.95 10.39 -11.12
C PHE A 390 11.50 11.65 -10.44
N ALA A 391 10.89 12.11 -9.32
CA ALA A 391 11.52 13.12 -8.48
C ALA A 391 12.87 12.64 -7.93
N ILE A 392 12.96 11.37 -7.49
CA ILE A 392 14.21 10.77 -7.03
C ILE A 392 15.21 10.61 -8.19
N ALA A 393 14.81 10.10 -9.35
CA ALA A 393 15.68 9.95 -10.52
C ALA A 393 16.33 11.29 -10.90
N SER A 394 15.56 12.37 -10.83
CA SER A 394 16.00 13.73 -11.20
C SER A 394 17.16 14.25 -10.34
N LEU A 395 17.25 13.81 -9.08
CA LEU A 395 18.31 14.26 -8.15
C LEU A 395 19.69 13.77 -8.56
N ALA A 396 19.79 12.72 -9.35
CA ALA A 396 21.06 12.17 -9.85
C ALA A 396 21.22 12.33 -11.38
N SER A 397 20.22 12.87 -12.09
CA SER A 397 20.23 13.10 -13.54
C SER A 397 20.74 14.49 -13.90
N SER A 398 21.28 14.67 -15.12
CA SER A 398 21.69 15.98 -15.63
C SER A 398 20.49 16.80 -16.17
N GLY A 399 20.60 18.12 -16.18
CA GLY A 399 19.54 19.00 -16.69
C GLY A 399 18.35 19.14 -15.74
N THR A 400 17.22 19.60 -16.27
CA THR A 400 15.96 19.83 -15.51
C THR A 400 14.91 18.82 -15.91
N THR A 401 14.27 18.20 -14.94
CA THR A 401 13.11 17.30 -15.14
C THR A 401 11.85 18.05 -14.72
N HIS A 402 10.85 18.05 -15.58
CA HIS A 402 9.50 18.56 -15.30
C HIS A 402 8.53 17.41 -15.07
N ILE A 403 7.86 17.37 -13.93
CA ILE A 403 6.85 16.35 -13.61
C ILE A 403 5.46 16.96 -13.71
N GLU A 404 4.64 16.42 -14.62
CA GLU A 404 3.23 16.79 -14.77
C GLU A 404 2.38 16.13 -13.69
N ASP A 405 1.27 16.80 -13.30
CA ASP A 405 0.36 16.36 -12.23
C ASP A 405 1.11 15.98 -10.93
N ALA A 406 2.21 16.69 -10.60
CA ALA A 406 3.08 16.36 -9.47
C ALA A 406 2.35 16.34 -8.12
N ASP A 407 1.24 17.08 -7.97
CA ASP A 407 0.44 17.16 -6.74
C ASP A 407 -0.25 15.83 -6.38
N CYS A 408 -0.27 14.84 -7.30
CA CYS A 408 -0.81 13.52 -7.04
C CYS A 408 -0.10 12.79 -5.89
N VAL A 409 1.11 13.18 -5.51
CA VAL A 409 1.84 12.64 -4.35
C VAL A 409 1.04 12.78 -3.04
N ASN A 410 0.17 13.79 -2.94
CA ASN A 410 -0.69 14.01 -1.78
C ASN A 410 -1.69 12.86 -1.50
N ILE A 411 -1.88 11.94 -2.45
CA ILE A 411 -2.70 10.74 -2.26
C ILE A 411 -2.13 9.84 -1.16
N SER A 412 -0.79 9.70 -1.11
CA SER A 412 -0.13 8.80 -0.16
C SER A 412 0.98 9.45 0.67
N TYR A 413 1.54 10.56 0.23
CA TYR A 413 2.58 11.27 0.94
C TYR A 413 2.39 12.80 0.86
N PRO A 414 1.46 13.37 1.60
CA PRO A 414 1.36 14.82 1.73
C PRO A 414 2.68 15.38 2.29
N GLY A 415 3.28 16.34 1.60
CA GLY A 415 4.54 16.94 2.02
C GLY A 415 5.82 16.29 1.48
N PHE A 416 5.73 15.26 0.61
CA PHE A 416 6.89 14.57 0.05
C PHE A 416 7.99 15.50 -0.48
N TYR A 417 7.62 16.50 -1.26
CA TYR A 417 8.60 17.43 -1.85
C TYR A 417 9.27 18.32 -0.83
N ARG A 418 8.52 18.81 0.18
CA ARG A 418 9.08 19.58 1.30
C ARG A 418 10.12 18.77 2.07
N ASP A 419 9.78 17.52 2.37
CA ASP A 419 10.63 16.61 3.14
C ASP A 419 11.89 16.22 2.34
N LEU A 420 11.75 16.07 1.02
CA LEU A 420 12.89 15.84 0.12
C LEU A 420 13.81 17.06 0.05
N ASP A 421 13.25 18.28 -0.04
CA ASP A 421 14.01 19.51 -0.07
C ASP A 421 14.75 19.77 1.25
N GLY A 422 14.16 19.37 2.37
CA GLY A 422 14.77 19.49 3.70
C GLY A 422 16.06 18.68 3.88
N LEU A 423 16.30 17.65 3.05
CA LEU A 423 17.51 16.82 3.09
C LEU A 423 18.62 17.32 2.14
N LYS A 424 18.33 18.23 1.22
CA LYS A 424 19.32 18.76 0.26
C LYS A 424 20.38 19.59 0.99
N SER A 425 21.65 19.30 0.70
CA SER A 425 22.84 19.94 1.30
C SER A 425 23.71 20.63 0.26
#